data_9a37b8cebea987d9136eb9aa34a8fe77
#
_entry.id   9a37b8cebea987d9136eb9aa34a8fe77
#
_cell.length_a   1.000
_cell.length_b   1.000
_cell.length_c   1.000
_cell.angle_alpha   90.00
_cell.angle_beta   90.00
_cell.angle_gamma   90.00
#
_symmetry.space_group_name_H-M   'P 1'
#
loop_
_entity.id
_entity.type
_entity.pdbx_description
1 polymer ?
#
loop_
_entity_poly.entity_id
_entity_poly.type
_entity_poly.pdbx_seq_one_letter_code
_entity_poly.pdbx_strand_id
1 'polypeptide(L)'
;MPPTLLASISSWALVTLGLAHVGFGIIKFKAPLIEAISSGFVGKFSVPEVRRTAFWFVMFGVPLILAGHIAVRASASGDLSLLGIIGSYVFATSLVGIAAFPKSPFPASVLVSVFLVLAGLGF
;
A
#
# COMPACT_ATOMS: atom_id res chain seq x y z
N MET A 1 2.72 -7.03 -26.14
CA MET A 1 1.39 -7.61 -25.90
C MET A 1 0.55 -6.66 -25.07
N PRO A 2 -0.74 -6.52 -25.39
CA PRO A 2 -1.60 -5.71 -24.57
C PRO A 2 -1.72 -6.33 -23.18
N PRO A 3 -1.88 -5.51 -22.13
CA PRO A 3 -2.07 -6.03 -20.77
C PRO A 3 -3.39 -6.77 -20.66
N THR A 4 -3.42 -7.83 -19.84
CA THR A 4 -4.69 -8.49 -19.53
C THR A 4 -5.54 -7.56 -18.66
N LEU A 5 -6.85 -7.74 -18.70
CA LEU A 5 -7.76 -6.96 -17.86
C LEU A 5 -7.43 -7.14 -16.38
N LEU A 6 -7.14 -8.38 -15.98
CA LEU A 6 -6.77 -8.68 -14.59
C LEU A 6 -5.49 -7.95 -14.16
N ALA A 7 -4.46 -7.94 -15.01
CA ALA A 7 -3.20 -7.24 -14.72
C ALA A 7 -3.42 -5.74 -14.56
N SER A 8 -4.20 -5.12 -15.45
CA SER A 8 -4.51 -3.70 -15.38
C SER A 8 -5.32 -3.35 -14.14
N ILE A 9 -6.41 -4.07 -13.88
CA ILE A 9 -7.29 -3.78 -12.76
C ILE A 9 -6.57 -3.96 -11.44
N SER A 10 -5.84 -5.06 -11.25
CA SER A 10 -5.13 -5.34 -9.99
C SER A 10 -4.00 -4.33 -9.75
N SER A 11 -3.31 -3.90 -10.78
CA SER A 11 -2.25 -2.90 -10.67
C SER A 11 -2.81 -1.53 -10.24
N TRP A 12 -3.88 -1.07 -10.87
CA TRP A 12 -4.54 0.18 -10.47
C TRP A 12 -5.21 0.07 -9.11
N ALA A 13 -5.72 -1.11 -8.75
CA ALA A 13 -6.25 -1.36 -7.41
C ALA A 13 -5.17 -1.20 -6.34
N LEU A 14 -3.94 -1.61 -6.63
CA LEU A 14 -2.82 -1.43 -5.70
C LEU A 14 -2.47 0.05 -5.53
N VAL A 15 -2.45 0.84 -6.61
CA VAL A 15 -2.27 2.29 -6.53
C VAL A 15 -3.36 2.92 -5.66
N THR A 16 -4.61 2.55 -5.91
CA THR A 16 -5.76 3.05 -5.14
C THR A 16 -5.64 2.69 -3.67
N LEU A 17 -5.21 1.47 -3.38
CA LEU A 17 -4.99 1.01 -1.99
C LEU A 17 -3.94 1.88 -1.28
N GLY A 18 -2.85 2.20 -1.96
CA GLY A 18 -1.81 3.08 -1.41
C GLY A 18 -2.32 4.50 -1.15
N LEU A 19 -3.05 5.07 -2.10
CA LEU A 19 -3.66 6.39 -1.94
C LEU A 19 -4.68 6.41 -0.80
N ALA A 20 -5.51 5.37 -0.72
CA ALA A 20 -6.49 5.22 0.35
C ALA A 20 -5.82 5.08 1.73
N HIS A 21 -4.68 4.38 1.79
CA HIS A 21 -3.90 4.23 3.02
C HIS A 21 -3.40 5.58 3.52
N VAL A 22 -2.84 6.40 2.63
CA VAL A 22 -2.39 7.75 2.98
C VAL A 22 -3.56 8.61 3.45
N GLY A 23 -4.65 8.63 2.67
CA GLY A 23 -5.84 9.42 3.01
C GLY A 23 -6.46 9.02 4.34
N PHE A 24 -6.61 7.72 4.56
CA PHE A 24 -7.13 7.19 5.82
C PHE A 24 -6.21 7.55 7.00
N GLY A 25 -4.89 7.47 6.80
CA GLY A 25 -3.92 7.83 7.84
C GLY A 25 -4.01 9.30 8.22
N ILE A 26 -4.16 10.18 7.24
CA ILE A 26 -4.31 11.62 7.48
C ILE A 26 -5.59 11.89 8.28
N ILE A 27 -6.69 11.24 7.94
CA ILE A 27 -7.96 11.42 8.66
C ILE A 27 -7.88 10.84 10.06
N LYS A 28 -7.39 9.60 10.20
CA LYS A 28 -7.33 8.91 11.48
C LYS A 28 -6.39 9.59 12.47
N PHE A 29 -5.26 10.08 12.00
CA PHE A 29 -4.23 10.69 12.84
C PHE A 29 -4.16 12.21 12.69
N LYS A 30 -5.27 12.84 12.31
CA LYS A 30 -5.33 14.27 12.07
C LYS A 30 -4.77 15.09 13.24
N ALA A 31 -5.20 14.82 14.46
CA ALA A 31 -4.77 15.58 15.63
C ALA A 31 -3.26 15.49 15.89
N PRO A 32 -2.65 14.30 16.02
CA PRO A 32 -1.21 14.23 16.24
C PRO A 32 -0.39 14.78 15.07
N LEU A 33 -0.87 14.66 13.83
CA LEU A 33 -0.20 15.24 12.66
C LEU A 33 -0.20 16.76 12.73
N ILE A 34 -1.35 17.38 13.01
CA ILE A 34 -1.47 18.84 13.13
C ILE A 34 -0.62 19.36 14.28
N GLU A 35 -0.64 18.67 15.42
CA GLU A 35 0.15 19.06 16.58
C GLU A 35 1.65 19.05 16.29
N ALA A 36 2.15 18.01 15.62
CA ALA A 36 3.56 17.92 15.25
C ALA A 36 3.96 19.01 14.25
N ILE A 37 3.12 19.27 13.25
CA ILE A 37 3.36 20.28 12.23
C ILE A 37 3.35 21.69 12.87
N SER A 38 2.35 21.97 13.71
CA SER A 38 2.22 23.26 14.41
C SER A 38 3.38 23.52 15.36
N SER A 39 4.00 22.47 15.90
CA SER A 39 5.14 22.57 16.81
C SER A 39 6.47 22.80 16.09
N GLY A 40 6.49 22.85 14.76
CA GLY A 40 7.67 23.11 13.96
C GLY A 40 8.13 21.98 13.06
N PHE A 41 7.45 20.84 13.05
CA PHE A 41 7.71 19.66 12.23
C PHE A 41 9.03 18.96 12.57
N VAL A 42 10.16 19.66 12.47
CA VAL A 42 11.49 19.05 12.63
C VAL A 42 11.69 18.55 14.06
N GLY A 43 11.92 17.24 14.19
CA GLY A 43 12.11 16.59 15.49
C GLY A 43 10.84 16.46 16.33
N LYS A 44 9.66 16.74 15.77
CA LYS A 44 8.41 16.80 16.52
C LYS A 44 7.55 15.53 16.43
N PHE A 45 8.02 14.50 15.71
CA PHE A 45 7.32 13.24 15.58
C PHE A 45 7.79 12.14 16.52
N SER A 46 8.87 12.37 17.26
CA SER A 46 9.44 11.36 18.18
C SER A 46 8.58 11.16 19.43
N VAL A 47 8.03 12.23 19.97
CA VAL A 47 7.28 12.25 21.22
C VAL A 47 6.08 13.19 21.07
N PRO A 48 4.91 12.80 21.56
CA PRO A 48 4.53 11.49 22.11
C PRO A 48 4.46 10.39 21.05
N GLU A 49 4.41 9.14 21.49
CA GLU A 49 4.45 7.96 20.60
C GLU A 49 3.38 7.99 19.52
N VAL A 50 2.20 8.54 19.78
CA VAL A 50 1.12 8.64 18.79
C VAL A 50 1.54 9.45 17.56
N ARG A 51 2.40 10.45 17.73
CA ARG A 51 2.93 11.21 16.59
C ARG A 51 3.84 10.34 15.70
N ARG A 52 4.65 9.50 16.31
CA ARG A 52 5.51 8.55 15.60
C ARG A 52 4.68 7.53 14.85
N THR A 53 3.66 6.97 15.50
CA THR A 53 2.73 6.04 14.86
C THR A 53 2.02 6.69 13.66
N ALA A 54 1.55 7.93 13.82
CA ALA A 54 0.89 8.69 12.76
C ALA A 54 1.82 8.90 11.56
N PHE A 55 3.06 9.30 11.80
CA PHE A 55 4.06 9.50 10.74
C PHE A 55 4.30 8.22 9.95
N TRP A 56 4.61 7.12 10.61
CA TRP A 56 4.92 5.86 9.94
C TRP A 56 3.71 5.27 9.25
N PHE A 57 2.52 5.44 9.80
CA PHE A 57 1.30 4.98 9.15
C PHE A 57 1.11 5.68 7.79
N VAL A 58 1.21 7.01 7.77
CA VAL A 58 1.06 7.77 6.52
C VAL A 58 2.19 7.45 5.54
N MET A 59 3.43 7.42 6.03
CA MET A 59 4.60 7.18 5.18
C MET A 59 4.64 5.78 4.59
N PHE A 60 4.03 4.79 5.24
CA PHE A 60 3.92 3.44 4.70
C PHE A 60 3.11 3.41 3.40
N GLY A 61 2.18 4.33 3.22
CA GLY A 61 1.42 4.43 1.99
C GLY A 61 2.27 4.80 0.77
N VAL A 62 3.38 5.51 0.97
CA VAL A 62 4.26 5.94 -0.13
C VAL A 62 4.88 4.75 -0.86
N PRO A 63 5.57 3.79 -0.20
CA PRO A 63 6.07 2.61 -0.89
C PRO A 63 4.96 1.72 -1.46
N LEU A 64 3.77 1.76 -0.87
CA LEU A 64 2.63 1.03 -1.41
C LEU A 64 2.15 1.65 -2.74
N ILE A 65 2.11 2.98 -2.82
CA ILE A 65 1.83 3.69 -4.08
C ILE A 65 2.93 3.39 -5.11
N LEU A 66 4.18 3.38 -4.69
CA LEU A 66 5.31 3.04 -5.56
C LEU A 66 5.15 1.63 -6.13
N ALA A 67 4.82 0.66 -5.28
CA ALA A 67 4.57 -0.71 -5.73
C ALA A 67 3.44 -0.77 -6.77
N GLY A 68 2.36 -0.03 -6.53
CA GLY A 68 1.25 0.07 -7.49
C GLY A 68 1.67 0.72 -8.81
N HIS A 69 2.44 1.80 -8.75
CA HIS A 69 2.94 2.48 -9.94
C HIS A 69 3.83 1.53 -10.77
N ILE A 70 4.73 0.81 -10.12
CA ILE A 70 5.60 -0.17 -10.80
C ILE A 70 4.74 -1.29 -11.40
N ALA A 71 3.71 -1.75 -10.69
CA ALA A 71 2.80 -2.77 -11.21
C ALA A 71 2.06 -2.30 -12.46
N VAL A 72 1.59 -1.06 -12.49
CA VAL A 72 0.94 -0.48 -13.67
C VAL A 72 1.92 -0.46 -14.86
N ARG A 73 3.16 -0.06 -14.63
CA ARG A 73 4.19 -0.07 -15.67
C ARG A 73 4.50 -1.48 -16.16
N ALA A 74 4.62 -2.42 -15.22
CA ALA A 74 4.86 -3.83 -15.54
C ALA A 74 3.71 -4.44 -16.34
N SER A 75 2.48 -4.14 -15.97
CA SER A 75 1.29 -4.56 -16.70
C SER A 75 1.31 -4.04 -18.13
N ALA A 76 1.60 -2.76 -18.32
CA ALA A 76 1.63 -2.13 -19.64
C ALA A 76 2.73 -2.70 -20.54
N SER A 77 3.88 -3.09 -19.96
CA SER A 77 5.01 -3.64 -20.71
C SER A 77 4.97 -5.16 -20.85
N GLY A 78 4.01 -5.83 -20.23
CA GLY A 78 3.90 -7.29 -20.25
C GLY A 78 4.89 -8.01 -19.35
N ASP A 79 5.45 -7.35 -18.36
CA ASP A 79 6.39 -7.95 -17.40
C ASP A 79 5.63 -8.70 -16.31
N LEU A 80 5.21 -9.91 -16.63
CA LEU A 80 4.44 -10.77 -15.74
C LEU A 80 5.24 -11.20 -14.52
N SER A 81 6.54 -11.40 -14.68
CA SER A 81 7.44 -11.77 -13.57
C SER A 81 7.42 -10.69 -12.48
N LEU A 82 7.49 -9.43 -12.87
CA LEU A 82 7.48 -8.33 -11.93
C LEU A 82 6.13 -8.20 -11.21
N LEU A 83 5.02 -8.41 -11.91
CA LEU A 83 3.69 -8.48 -11.28
C LEU A 83 3.63 -9.57 -10.20
N GLY A 84 4.15 -10.74 -10.51
CA GLY A 84 4.21 -11.86 -9.56
C GLY A 84 5.06 -11.54 -8.34
N ILE A 85 6.20 -10.89 -8.54
CA ILE A 85 7.07 -10.47 -7.44
C ILE A 85 6.34 -9.48 -6.52
N ILE A 86 5.77 -8.43 -7.09
CA ILE A 86 5.04 -7.42 -6.30
C ILE A 86 3.89 -8.08 -5.55
N GLY A 87 3.08 -8.88 -6.24
CA GLY A 87 1.95 -9.58 -5.64
C GLY A 87 2.37 -10.49 -4.48
N SER A 88 3.47 -11.20 -4.63
CA SER A 88 3.97 -12.11 -3.59
C SER A 88 4.39 -11.36 -2.32
N TYR A 89 5.11 -10.25 -2.44
CA TYR A 89 5.50 -9.44 -1.29
C TYR A 89 4.28 -8.80 -0.60
N VAL A 90 3.36 -8.26 -1.38
CA VAL A 90 2.13 -7.68 -0.81
C VAL A 90 1.29 -8.75 -0.12
N PHE A 91 1.20 -9.94 -0.70
CA PHE A 91 0.46 -11.06 -0.12
C PHE A 91 1.08 -11.49 1.23
N ALA A 92 2.39 -11.72 1.27
CA ALA A 92 3.08 -12.12 2.50
C ALA A 92 2.91 -11.06 3.60
N THR A 93 3.12 -9.79 3.26
CA THR A 93 2.94 -8.68 4.19
C THR A 93 1.51 -8.59 4.70
N SER A 94 0.53 -8.82 3.83
CA SER A 94 -0.88 -8.76 4.18
C SER A 94 -1.29 -9.90 5.12
N LEU A 95 -0.75 -11.10 4.92
CA LEU A 95 -1.01 -12.23 5.82
C LEU A 95 -0.47 -11.95 7.24
N VAL A 96 0.74 -11.42 7.32
CA VAL A 96 1.31 -11.02 8.60
C VAL A 96 0.46 -9.92 9.23
N GLY A 97 0.01 -8.95 8.43
CA GLY A 97 -0.84 -7.87 8.89
C GLY A 97 -2.19 -8.35 9.43
N ILE A 98 -2.83 -9.32 8.77
CA ILE A 98 -4.08 -9.91 9.27
C ILE A 98 -3.85 -10.63 10.59
N ALA A 99 -2.77 -11.38 10.69
CA ALA A 99 -2.45 -12.09 11.93
C ALA A 99 -2.23 -11.11 13.10
N ALA A 100 -1.54 -10.00 12.84
CA ALA A 100 -1.27 -8.97 13.83
C ALA A 100 -2.50 -8.12 14.15
N PHE A 101 -3.32 -7.80 13.15
CA PHE A 101 -4.46 -6.91 13.25
C PHE A 101 -5.68 -7.48 12.53
N PRO A 102 -6.40 -8.48 13.14
CA PRO A 102 -7.50 -9.17 12.44
C PRO A 102 -8.67 -8.27 12.03
N LYS A 103 -8.83 -7.13 12.71
CA LYS A 103 -9.93 -6.18 12.42
C LYS A 103 -9.48 -5.02 11.52
N SER A 104 -8.36 -5.16 10.83
CA SER A 104 -7.83 -4.13 9.93
C SER A 104 -8.34 -4.32 8.50
N PRO A 105 -8.07 -3.36 7.59
CA PRO A 105 -8.42 -3.49 6.17
C PRO A 105 -7.46 -4.38 5.36
N PHE A 106 -6.57 -5.13 5.98
CA PHE A 106 -5.66 -6.04 5.30
C PHE A 106 -6.33 -7.07 4.38
N PRO A 107 -7.57 -7.53 4.62
CA PRO A 107 -8.27 -8.39 3.64
C PRO A 107 -8.34 -7.80 2.24
N ALA A 108 -8.48 -6.47 2.10
CA ALA A 108 -8.47 -5.80 0.80
C ALA A 108 -7.11 -5.97 0.10
N SER A 109 -6.00 -5.84 0.82
CA SER A 109 -4.67 -6.01 0.24
C SER A 109 -4.38 -7.48 -0.10
N VAL A 110 -4.90 -8.43 0.67
CA VAL A 110 -4.83 -9.86 0.32
C VAL A 110 -5.51 -10.09 -1.02
N LEU A 111 -6.73 -9.58 -1.20
CA LEU A 111 -7.47 -9.76 -2.44
C LEU A 111 -6.72 -9.18 -3.63
N VAL A 112 -6.22 -7.96 -3.52
CA VAL A 112 -5.45 -7.30 -4.58
C VAL A 112 -4.18 -8.11 -4.91
N SER A 113 -3.47 -8.58 -3.88
CA SER A 113 -2.23 -9.33 -4.06
C SER A 113 -2.45 -10.69 -4.72
N VAL A 114 -3.54 -11.37 -4.40
CA VAL A 114 -3.92 -12.64 -5.06
C VAL A 114 -4.12 -12.39 -6.55
N PHE A 115 -4.84 -11.34 -6.92
CA PHE A 115 -5.05 -11.01 -8.33
C PHE A 115 -3.75 -10.62 -9.05
N LEU A 116 -2.84 -9.93 -8.38
CA LEU A 116 -1.52 -9.63 -8.94
C LEU A 116 -0.70 -10.89 -9.19
N VAL A 117 -0.71 -11.83 -8.25
CA VAL A 117 -0.02 -13.12 -8.44
C VAL A 117 -0.63 -13.90 -9.60
N LEU A 118 -1.96 -13.97 -9.68
CA LEU A 118 -2.64 -14.63 -10.78
C LEU A 118 -2.31 -13.96 -12.12
N ALA A 119 -2.30 -12.63 -12.17
CA ALA A 119 -1.90 -11.90 -13.37
C ALA A 119 -0.44 -12.22 -13.75
N GLY A 120 0.44 -12.35 -12.76
CA GLY A 120 1.83 -12.74 -12.98
C GLY A 120 1.98 -14.16 -13.51
N LEU A 121 0.99 -15.02 -13.29
CA LEU A 121 0.94 -16.38 -13.85
C LEU A 121 0.30 -16.42 -15.25
N GLY A 122 -0.13 -15.29 -15.79
CA GLY A 122 -0.66 -15.20 -17.14
C GLY A 122 -2.19 -15.21 -17.27
N PHE A 123 -2.89 -15.16 -16.15
CA PHE A 123 -4.36 -15.14 -16.18
C PHE A 123 -4.95 -13.82 -16.63
#